data_d9587531ec80622eda46e74ec537c125
#
_entry.id   d9587531ec80622eda46e74ec537c125
#
_cell.length_a   1.000
_cell.length_b   1.000
_cell.length_c   1.000
_cell.angle_alpha   90.00
_cell.angle_beta   90.00
_cell.angle_gamma   90.00
#
_symmetry.space_group_name_H-M   'P 1'
#
loop_
_entity.id
_entity.type
_entity.pdbx_description
1 polymer ?
#
loop_
_entity_poly.entity_id
_entity_poly.type
_entity_poly.pdbx_seq_one_letter_code
_entity_poly.pdbx_strand_id
1 'polypeptide(L)'
;MKNTLTLFFNHIHNRQRVAEFNRLRLKQTITALLSSAVLFFGSTQLSVANPQKQQTIVGRDQQTVQSVVAKQAALVNEFEVNGLKVLVKRREGSLTVAAGLFIRGGARNITAENAGIESLMLDVSTEATSAYPRTRMRSELSQMGTVIGSSTTNDYSVLSLACTRPNFNRSWQIFADAAMRPSFTKEDVTLMQERQVASLRDDTDDPDTYLQRLQEKAAYNGHPYINRTEGTAESVAKLTAEDLRRYHDKVMETSRLLLVIVGDLNSNEVRDLVTATIGKLPRGTYKPEPVPELSFDKSTVDVTQRELPTNYVQGLFAAPGLTSPDIYPMRIASAILRDRVFEEVRVKRNLSYAPDAFLRTQAANVGGLYVTAVNANESVRLMLNEISHLQRIPVSADDIEGVVAQYLTTYYLGQETNAAQAGELAQYELIGGGWRNSIEFFEKLNAVAPADVQRVAQKYMRNIRFVVLGNPGSVDNNVFTAATSD
;
A
#
# COMPACT_ATOMS: atom_id res chain seq x y z
N MET A 1 -9.29 -16.51 23.07
CA MET A 1 -9.85 -16.10 21.76
C MET A 1 -8.84 -15.19 21.07
N LYS A 2 -7.75 -15.83 20.59
CA LYS A 2 -6.59 -15.18 19.92
C LYS A 2 -6.61 -15.62 18.46
N ASN A 3 -7.40 -15.08 17.56
CA ASN A 3 -7.32 -15.55 16.16
C ASN A 3 -8.01 -14.67 15.11
N THR A 4 -8.12 -13.35 15.30
CA THR A 4 -8.81 -12.54 14.27
C THR A 4 -8.00 -11.33 13.75
N LEU A 5 -6.91 -10.95 14.40
CA LEU A 5 -6.02 -9.86 13.94
C LEU A 5 -4.80 -10.32 13.13
N THR A 6 -4.50 -11.61 13.14
CA THR A 6 -3.39 -12.21 12.38
C THR A 6 -3.71 -12.40 10.89
N LEU A 7 -4.95 -12.19 10.44
CA LEU A 7 -5.38 -12.49 9.07
C LEU A 7 -4.93 -11.44 8.04
N PHE A 8 -4.66 -10.21 8.42
CA PHE A 8 -4.23 -9.18 7.46
C PHE A 8 -2.71 -9.20 7.21
N PHE A 9 -1.90 -9.52 8.22
CA PHE A 9 -0.44 -9.69 8.06
C PHE A 9 -0.06 -11.08 7.52
N ASN A 10 -0.83 -12.12 7.82
CA ASN A 10 -0.64 -13.46 7.25
C ASN A 10 -0.98 -13.56 5.75
N HIS A 11 -1.63 -12.57 5.16
CA HIS A 11 -1.91 -12.59 3.72
C HIS A 11 -0.64 -12.40 2.87
N ILE A 12 0.36 -11.71 3.36
CA ILE A 12 1.67 -11.57 2.69
C ILE A 12 2.50 -12.86 2.85
N HIS A 13 2.45 -13.50 4.01
CA HIS A 13 3.21 -14.75 4.27
C HIS A 13 2.59 -15.98 3.60
N ASN A 14 1.27 -16.04 3.45
CA ASN A 14 0.58 -17.15 2.77
C ASN A 14 0.71 -17.11 1.24
N ARG A 15 0.98 -15.94 0.64
CA ARG A 15 1.24 -15.83 -0.82
C ARG A 15 2.54 -16.52 -1.25
N GLN A 16 3.54 -16.62 -0.38
CA GLN A 16 4.78 -17.32 -0.68
C GLN A 16 4.59 -18.85 -0.73
N ARG A 17 3.78 -19.45 0.16
CA ARG A 17 3.47 -20.89 0.13
C ARG A 17 2.63 -21.33 -1.05
N VAL A 18 1.69 -20.49 -1.51
CA VAL A 18 0.84 -20.77 -2.68
C VAL A 18 1.66 -20.71 -3.97
N ALA A 19 2.63 -19.80 -4.06
CA ALA A 19 3.53 -19.72 -5.23
C ALA A 19 4.47 -20.94 -5.35
N GLU A 20 4.98 -21.48 -4.25
CA GLU A 20 5.79 -22.71 -4.26
C GLU A 20 4.96 -23.95 -4.62
N PHE A 21 3.74 -24.06 -4.12
CA PHE A 21 2.85 -25.18 -4.42
C PHE A 21 2.42 -25.20 -5.90
N ASN A 22 2.21 -24.04 -6.50
CA ASN A 22 1.85 -23.94 -7.93
C ASN A 22 3.06 -24.15 -8.85
N ARG A 23 4.28 -23.79 -8.47
CA ARG A 23 5.50 -24.11 -9.25
C ARG A 23 5.80 -25.58 -9.31
N LEU A 24 5.54 -26.34 -8.26
CA LEU A 24 5.70 -27.79 -8.24
C LEU A 24 4.67 -28.52 -9.11
N ARG A 25 3.42 -28.10 -9.13
CA ARG A 25 2.37 -28.65 -10.00
C ARG A 25 2.59 -28.31 -11.47
N LEU A 26 3.05 -27.10 -11.79
CA LEU A 26 3.29 -26.71 -13.19
C LEU A 26 4.44 -27.50 -13.84
N LYS A 27 5.51 -27.83 -13.07
CA LYS A 27 6.60 -28.70 -13.58
C LYS A 27 6.15 -30.12 -13.84
N GLN A 28 5.22 -30.68 -13.08
CA GLN A 28 4.70 -32.03 -13.28
C GLN A 28 3.73 -32.12 -14.46
N THR A 29 3.01 -31.04 -14.80
CA THR A 29 2.05 -31.01 -15.92
C THR A 29 2.76 -30.80 -17.27
N ILE A 30 3.88 -30.10 -17.30
CA ILE A 30 4.65 -29.86 -18.54
C ILE A 30 5.42 -31.11 -18.99
N THR A 31 5.84 -31.97 -18.06
CA THR A 31 6.55 -33.22 -18.39
C THR A 31 5.62 -34.31 -19.02
N ALA A 32 4.31 -34.18 -18.79
CA ALA A 32 3.32 -35.14 -19.31
C ALA A 32 2.78 -34.79 -20.71
N LEU A 33 3.06 -33.61 -21.26
CA LEU A 33 2.55 -33.11 -22.53
C LEU A 33 3.58 -33.12 -23.69
N LEU A 34 4.83 -33.53 -23.43
CA LEU A 34 5.91 -33.54 -24.42
C LEU A 34 6.14 -34.90 -25.11
N SER A 35 5.27 -35.92 -24.87
CA SER A 35 5.47 -37.27 -25.43
C SER A 35 4.58 -37.60 -26.66
N SER A 36 3.85 -36.67 -27.25
CA SER A 36 2.92 -36.97 -28.34
C SER A 36 2.85 -35.86 -29.39
N ALA A 37 3.94 -35.57 -30.08
CA ALA A 37 3.89 -34.88 -31.36
C ALA A 37 5.21 -35.04 -32.14
N VAL A 38 5.37 -36.17 -32.79
CA VAL A 38 6.29 -36.31 -33.93
C VAL A 38 5.45 -36.56 -35.18
N LEU A 39 5.82 -35.87 -36.27
CA LEU A 39 5.35 -35.96 -37.64
C LEU A 39 4.23 -35.01 -38.05
N PHE A 40 4.63 -33.84 -38.58
CA PHE A 40 4.19 -33.36 -39.91
C PHE A 40 5.15 -32.24 -40.38
N PHE A 41 6.05 -32.59 -41.32
CA PHE A 41 6.80 -31.60 -42.09
C PHE A 41 5.89 -31.08 -43.22
N GLY A 42 5.49 -29.83 -43.11
CA GLY A 42 4.86 -29.06 -44.15
C GLY A 42 5.64 -27.77 -44.36
N SER A 43 6.19 -27.60 -45.54
CA SER A 43 6.92 -26.42 -46.03
C SER A 43 6.02 -25.19 -45.97
N THR A 44 6.30 -24.26 -45.04
CA THR A 44 5.68 -22.93 -45.03
C THR A 44 6.65 -21.88 -45.56
N GLN A 45 6.27 -21.25 -46.66
CA GLN A 45 6.93 -20.07 -47.21
C GLN A 45 6.92 -18.94 -46.20
N LEU A 46 8.10 -18.32 -45.98
CA LEU A 46 8.26 -17.07 -45.24
C LEU A 46 7.48 -15.96 -45.97
N SER A 47 6.31 -15.62 -45.46
CA SER A 47 5.56 -14.44 -45.88
C SER A 47 6.20 -13.21 -45.24
N VAL A 48 6.76 -12.33 -46.03
CA VAL A 48 7.25 -11.00 -45.60
C VAL A 48 6.06 -10.21 -45.06
N ALA A 49 6.08 -9.88 -43.78
CA ALA A 49 5.01 -9.13 -43.15
C ALA A 49 4.88 -7.73 -43.79
N ASN A 50 3.70 -7.40 -44.29
CA ASN A 50 3.39 -6.12 -44.92
C ASN A 50 3.30 -5.03 -43.81
N PRO A 51 4.11 -3.95 -43.87
CA PRO A 51 4.13 -2.90 -42.81
C PRO A 51 2.78 -2.21 -42.62
N GLN A 52 1.88 -2.21 -43.59
CA GLN A 52 0.53 -1.67 -43.42
C GLN A 52 -0.37 -2.53 -42.52
N LYS A 53 -0.12 -3.85 -42.38
CA LYS A 53 -0.86 -4.70 -41.44
C LYS A 53 -0.46 -4.45 -39.97
N GLN A 54 0.82 -4.13 -39.73
CA GLN A 54 1.28 -3.83 -38.38
C GLN A 54 0.67 -2.51 -37.82
N GLN A 55 0.57 -1.45 -38.67
CA GLN A 55 -0.09 -0.21 -38.25
C GLN A 55 -1.58 -0.39 -37.94
N THR A 56 -2.27 -1.27 -38.62
CA THR A 56 -3.71 -1.54 -38.41
C THR A 56 -3.96 -2.35 -37.14
N ILE A 57 -3.03 -3.20 -36.72
CA ILE A 57 -3.12 -3.99 -35.46
C ILE A 57 -2.89 -3.07 -34.27
N VAL A 58 -1.84 -2.25 -34.29
CA VAL A 58 -1.54 -1.28 -33.22
C VAL A 58 -2.70 -0.28 -33.02
N GLY A 59 -3.32 0.21 -34.09
CA GLY A 59 -4.48 1.12 -33.98
C GLY A 59 -5.73 0.45 -33.39
N ARG A 60 -5.95 -0.84 -33.66
CA ARG A 60 -7.06 -1.62 -33.06
C ARG A 60 -6.85 -1.88 -31.57
N ASP A 61 -5.63 -2.17 -31.16
CA ASP A 61 -5.30 -2.42 -29.75
C ASP A 61 -5.47 -1.15 -28.91
N GLN A 62 -5.05 0.01 -29.38
CA GLN A 62 -5.25 1.29 -28.70
C GLN A 62 -6.74 1.66 -28.56
N GLN A 63 -7.56 1.47 -29.60
CA GLN A 63 -9.01 1.69 -29.50
C GLN A 63 -9.68 0.72 -28.54
N THR A 64 -9.21 -0.51 -28.44
CA THR A 64 -9.72 -1.53 -27.51
C THR A 64 -9.37 -1.14 -26.08
N VAL A 65 -8.14 -0.72 -25.78
CA VAL A 65 -7.69 -0.28 -24.45
C VAL A 65 -8.47 0.96 -24.00
N GLN A 66 -8.60 1.99 -24.86
CA GLN A 66 -9.40 3.20 -24.53
C GLN A 66 -10.87 2.85 -24.25
N SER A 67 -11.45 1.88 -24.95
CA SER A 67 -12.83 1.43 -24.70
C SER A 67 -12.97 0.72 -23.34
N VAL A 68 -11.96 -0.03 -22.91
CA VAL A 68 -11.94 -0.70 -21.59
C VAL A 68 -11.80 0.32 -20.48
N VAL A 69 -10.87 1.27 -20.60
CA VAL A 69 -10.69 2.37 -19.64
C VAL A 69 -11.98 3.18 -19.47
N ALA A 70 -12.63 3.56 -20.59
CA ALA A 70 -13.89 4.28 -20.54
C ALA A 70 -15.02 3.48 -19.86
N LYS A 71 -15.13 2.17 -20.14
CA LYS A 71 -16.11 1.29 -19.48
C LYS A 71 -15.86 1.18 -17.97
N GLN A 72 -14.62 1.04 -17.54
CA GLN A 72 -14.28 0.98 -16.12
C GLN A 72 -14.57 2.31 -15.43
N ALA A 73 -14.25 3.44 -16.05
CA ALA A 73 -14.56 4.77 -15.53
C ALA A 73 -16.07 5.01 -15.38
N ALA A 74 -16.88 4.51 -16.31
CA ALA A 74 -18.34 4.63 -16.27
C ALA A 74 -18.99 3.88 -15.09
N LEU A 75 -18.28 2.94 -14.47
CA LEU A 75 -18.77 2.25 -13.26
C LEU A 75 -18.66 3.09 -12.00
N VAL A 76 -17.88 4.19 -12.03
CA VAL A 76 -17.66 5.07 -10.87
C VAL A 76 -18.48 6.34 -11.03
N ASN A 77 -19.43 6.53 -10.14
CA ASN A 77 -20.19 7.77 -10.00
C ASN A 77 -19.53 8.65 -8.95
N GLU A 78 -19.28 9.92 -9.32
CA GLU A 78 -18.70 10.92 -8.45
C GLU A 78 -19.73 12.03 -8.19
N PHE A 79 -19.91 12.40 -6.92
CA PHE A 79 -20.76 13.51 -6.52
C PHE A 79 -20.30 14.13 -5.20
N GLU A 80 -20.86 15.28 -4.85
CA GLU A 80 -20.58 15.99 -3.61
C GLU A 80 -21.84 16.13 -2.75
N VAL A 81 -21.71 16.03 -1.44
CA VAL A 81 -22.73 16.32 -0.44
C VAL A 81 -22.11 17.20 0.64
N ASN A 82 -22.54 18.46 0.75
CA ASN A 82 -22.04 19.42 1.74
C ASN A 82 -20.49 19.54 1.78
N GLY A 83 -19.81 19.46 0.63
CA GLY A 83 -18.33 19.49 0.54
C GLY A 83 -17.66 18.13 0.72
N LEU A 84 -18.40 17.06 1.07
CA LEU A 84 -17.90 15.70 1.08
C LEU A 84 -17.90 15.15 -0.34
N LYS A 85 -16.72 14.83 -0.87
CA LYS A 85 -16.58 14.09 -2.13
C LYS A 85 -16.94 12.63 -1.90
N VAL A 86 -17.82 12.08 -2.75
CA VAL A 86 -18.27 10.69 -2.69
C VAL A 86 -17.99 10.00 -4.02
N LEU A 87 -17.35 8.85 -3.96
CA LEU A 87 -17.14 7.94 -5.09
C LEU A 87 -17.96 6.66 -4.85
N VAL A 88 -18.84 6.33 -5.79
CA VAL A 88 -19.62 5.08 -5.75
C VAL A 88 -19.25 4.26 -6.98
N LYS A 89 -18.57 3.13 -6.78
CA LYS A 89 -18.31 2.16 -7.84
C LYS A 89 -19.36 1.07 -7.81
N ARG A 90 -20.21 1.03 -8.83
CA ARG A 90 -21.21 -0.04 -8.96
C ARG A 90 -20.54 -1.33 -9.41
N ARG A 91 -20.76 -2.39 -8.64
CA ARG A 91 -20.33 -3.75 -8.96
C ARG A 91 -21.58 -4.65 -8.97
N GLU A 92 -22.19 -4.73 -10.15
CA GLU A 92 -23.45 -5.43 -10.34
C GLU A 92 -23.35 -6.91 -9.92
N GLY A 93 -24.38 -7.40 -9.22
CA GLY A 93 -24.42 -8.76 -8.70
C GLY A 93 -23.51 -9.03 -7.51
N SER A 94 -22.81 -8.02 -6.98
CA SER A 94 -21.96 -8.21 -5.80
C SER A 94 -22.81 -8.49 -4.55
N LEU A 95 -22.55 -9.60 -3.87
CA LEU A 95 -23.20 -9.99 -2.62
C LEU A 95 -22.72 -9.22 -1.40
N THR A 96 -21.66 -8.44 -1.53
CA THR A 96 -21.06 -7.66 -0.45
C THR A 96 -20.97 -6.18 -0.82
N VAL A 97 -20.84 -5.34 0.20
CA VAL A 97 -20.59 -3.91 0.08
C VAL A 97 -19.39 -3.57 0.95
N ALA A 98 -18.48 -2.73 0.45
CA ALA A 98 -17.44 -2.11 1.23
C ALA A 98 -17.55 -0.58 1.13
N ALA A 99 -17.34 0.11 2.25
CA ALA A 99 -17.23 1.55 2.30
C ALA A 99 -16.00 1.97 3.13
N GLY A 100 -15.39 3.10 2.75
CA GLY A 100 -14.33 3.74 3.51
C GLY A 100 -14.58 5.23 3.61
N LEU A 101 -14.62 5.75 4.83
CA LEU A 101 -14.58 7.18 5.12
C LEU A 101 -13.14 7.55 5.45
N PHE A 102 -12.49 8.23 4.51
CA PHE A 102 -11.08 8.59 4.59
C PHE A 102 -10.91 9.99 5.13
N ILE A 103 -9.99 10.16 6.09
CA ILE A 103 -9.59 11.45 6.67
C ILE A 103 -8.26 11.85 6.04
N ARG A 104 -8.20 13.00 5.37
CA ARG A 104 -6.99 13.50 4.71
C ARG A 104 -5.95 13.97 5.72
N GLY A 105 -4.68 13.73 5.47
CA GLY A 105 -3.54 14.33 6.17
C GLY A 105 -2.63 13.36 6.89
N GLY A 106 -3.13 12.29 7.53
CA GLY A 106 -2.31 11.28 8.20
C GLY A 106 -1.30 11.89 9.18
N ALA A 107 -0.02 11.58 9.04
CA ALA A 107 1.07 12.08 9.89
C ALA A 107 1.18 13.61 9.98
N ARG A 108 0.64 14.36 8.99
CA ARG A 108 0.60 15.83 9.02
C ARG A 108 -0.45 16.41 9.95
N ASN A 109 -1.43 15.61 10.38
CA ASN A 109 -2.48 16.03 11.30
C ASN A 109 -2.01 16.04 12.75
N ILE A 110 -0.91 15.39 13.04
CA ILE A 110 -0.41 15.10 14.38
C ILE A 110 0.99 15.68 14.60
N THR A 111 1.37 15.79 15.87
CA THR A 111 2.70 16.19 16.35
C THR A 111 3.30 15.06 17.18
N ALA A 112 4.55 15.21 17.63
CA ALA A 112 5.18 14.24 18.51
C ALA A 112 4.41 14.06 19.85
N GLU A 113 3.81 15.14 20.36
CA GLU A 113 3.10 15.14 21.63
C GLU A 113 1.77 14.38 21.58
N ASN A 114 1.08 14.43 20.41
CA ASN A 114 -0.21 13.76 20.23
C ASN A 114 -0.17 12.61 19.23
N ALA A 115 1.03 12.12 18.92
CA ALA A 115 1.21 10.95 18.03
C ALA A 115 0.37 9.77 18.55
N GLY A 116 -0.38 9.14 17.65
CA GLY A 116 -1.31 8.04 17.94
C GLY A 116 -2.76 8.49 18.22
N ILE A 117 -3.03 9.81 18.33
CA ILE A 117 -4.38 10.30 18.65
C ILE A 117 -5.42 9.94 17.59
N GLU A 118 -5.06 10.01 16.29
CA GLU A 118 -5.99 9.70 15.20
C GLU A 118 -6.27 8.20 15.14
N SER A 119 -5.26 7.35 15.33
CA SER A 119 -5.40 5.90 15.44
C SER A 119 -6.31 5.54 16.62
N LEU A 120 -5.98 6.01 17.82
CA LEU A 120 -6.77 5.72 19.02
C LEU A 120 -8.21 6.24 18.91
N MET A 121 -8.40 7.45 18.39
CA MET A 121 -9.73 8.03 18.15
C MET A 121 -10.58 7.15 17.26
N LEU A 122 -10.03 6.69 16.12
CA LEU A 122 -10.75 5.82 15.19
C LEU A 122 -11.03 4.45 15.79
N ASP A 123 -10.07 3.85 16.50
CA ASP A 123 -10.25 2.55 17.15
C ASP A 123 -11.36 2.61 18.21
N VAL A 124 -11.37 3.65 19.06
CA VAL A 124 -12.44 3.84 20.04
C VAL A 124 -13.79 4.09 19.36
N SER A 125 -13.82 4.78 18.21
CA SER A 125 -15.05 5.01 17.44
C SER A 125 -15.70 3.72 16.96
N THR A 126 -14.93 2.63 16.80
CA THR A 126 -15.47 1.31 16.42
C THR A 126 -16.01 0.49 17.60
N GLU A 127 -15.80 0.93 18.84
CA GLU A 127 -16.22 0.18 20.03
C GLU A 127 -17.65 0.51 20.47
N ALA A 128 -18.00 1.81 20.52
CA ALA A 128 -19.32 2.26 20.97
C ALA A 128 -19.68 3.64 20.43
N THR A 129 -20.96 3.88 20.27
CA THR A 129 -21.51 5.20 19.88
C THR A 129 -22.59 5.63 20.86
N SER A 130 -23.07 6.87 20.69
CA SER A 130 -24.18 7.39 21.49
C SER A 130 -25.46 6.56 21.37
N ALA A 131 -25.73 5.97 20.20
CA ALA A 131 -26.92 5.15 19.96
C ALA A 131 -26.67 3.64 20.14
N TYR A 132 -25.44 3.19 20.07
CA TYR A 132 -25.04 1.79 20.16
C TYR A 132 -23.96 1.60 21.23
N PRO A 133 -24.34 1.37 22.51
CA PRO A 133 -23.39 0.96 23.54
C PRO A 133 -22.64 -0.31 23.13
N ARG A 134 -21.40 -0.49 23.61
CA ARG A 134 -20.46 -1.54 23.19
C ARG A 134 -21.10 -2.93 23.02
N THR A 135 -21.80 -3.41 24.02
CA THR A 135 -22.40 -4.75 23.98
C THR A 135 -23.42 -4.89 22.87
N ARG A 136 -24.26 -3.87 22.69
CA ARG A 136 -25.27 -3.84 21.61
C ARG A 136 -24.61 -3.75 20.24
N MET A 137 -23.64 -2.86 20.08
CA MET A 137 -22.93 -2.68 18.81
C MET A 137 -22.25 -3.98 18.36
N ARG A 138 -21.52 -4.63 19.26
CA ARG A 138 -20.86 -5.91 18.99
C ARG A 138 -21.85 -7.02 18.64
N SER A 139 -22.96 -7.11 19.38
CA SER A 139 -24.01 -8.11 19.10
C SER A 139 -24.63 -7.90 17.72
N GLU A 140 -25.04 -6.67 17.39
CA GLU A 140 -25.66 -6.37 16.09
C GLU A 140 -24.69 -6.60 14.92
N LEU A 141 -23.46 -6.14 15.02
CA LEU A 141 -22.43 -6.36 13.98
C LEU A 141 -22.15 -7.86 13.77
N SER A 142 -22.04 -8.63 14.86
CA SER A 142 -21.81 -10.07 14.80
C SER A 142 -22.97 -10.81 14.13
N GLN A 143 -24.23 -10.48 14.48
CA GLN A 143 -25.43 -11.09 13.89
C GLN A 143 -25.56 -10.82 12.39
N MET A 144 -25.11 -9.64 11.93
CA MET A 144 -25.15 -9.25 10.51
C MET A 144 -23.93 -9.71 9.72
N GLY A 145 -22.89 -10.26 10.36
CA GLY A 145 -21.61 -10.53 9.72
C GLY A 145 -20.93 -9.25 9.21
N THR A 146 -21.18 -8.13 9.88
CA THR A 146 -20.66 -6.81 9.51
C THR A 146 -19.35 -6.53 10.24
N VAL A 147 -18.39 -5.97 9.53
CA VAL A 147 -17.11 -5.52 10.09
C VAL A 147 -17.00 -4.01 9.92
N ILE A 148 -16.76 -3.31 11.01
CA ILE A 148 -16.34 -1.92 11.04
C ILE A 148 -14.92 -1.91 11.63
N GLY A 149 -13.99 -1.24 10.96
CA GLY A 149 -12.58 -1.20 11.38
C GLY A 149 -11.95 0.14 11.04
N SER A 150 -10.72 0.32 11.47
CA SER A 150 -9.93 1.53 11.23
C SER A 150 -8.52 1.18 10.78
N SER A 151 -7.87 2.10 10.10
CA SER A 151 -6.43 2.07 9.86
C SER A 151 -5.90 3.47 9.61
N THR A 152 -4.60 3.66 9.90
CA THR A 152 -3.90 4.93 9.68
C THR A 152 -2.67 4.70 8.81
N THR A 153 -2.36 5.67 7.97
CA THR A 153 -1.15 5.73 7.14
C THR A 153 -0.52 7.11 7.26
N ASN A 154 0.66 7.29 6.69
CA ASN A 154 1.31 8.60 6.68
C ASN A 154 0.50 9.68 5.92
N ASP A 155 -0.38 9.29 5.00
CA ASP A 155 -1.09 10.20 4.11
C ASP A 155 -2.56 10.42 4.46
N TYR A 156 -3.20 9.41 5.02
CA TYR A 156 -4.62 9.42 5.38
C TYR A 156 -4.94 8.33 6.40
N SER A 157 -6.09 8.47 7.03
CA SER A 157 -6.67 7.44 7.88
C SER A 157 -8.03 7.04 7.34
N VAL A 158 -8.55 5.87 7.72
CA VAL A 158 -9.84 5.37 7.25
C VAL A 158 -10.62 4.69 8.36
N LEU A 159 -11.91 5.02 8.44
CA LEU A 159 -12.94 4.20 9.07
C LEU A 159 -13.60 3.38 7.96
N SER A 160 -13.61 2.05 8.08
CA SER A 160 -14.04 1.13 7.04
C SER A 160 -15.27 0.33 7.46
N LEU A 161 -16.08 -0.05 6.47
CA LEU A 161 -17.23 -0.91 6.60
C LEU A 161 -17.15 -2.03 5.56
N ALA A 162 -17.38 -3.28 5.99
CA ALA A 162 -17.61 -4.41 5.09
C ALA A 162 -18.84 -5.20 5.59
N CYS A 163 -19.80 -5.44 4.70
CA CYS A 163 -21.03 -6.17 5.05
C CYS A 163 -21.61 -6.90 3.83
N THR A 164 -22.62 -7.74 4.06
CA THR A 164 -23.43 -8.29 2.97
C THR A 164 -24.41 -7.24 2.43
N ARG A 165 -24.75 -7.34 1.14
CA ARG A 165 -25.68 -6.39 0.48
C ARG A 165 -27.04 -6.26 1.21
N PRO A 166 -27.70 -7.34 1.65
CA PRO A 166 -28.96 -7.24 2.40
C PRO A 166 -28.84 -6.46 3.72
N ASN A 167 -27.69 -6.54 4.39
CA ASN A 167 -27.46 -5.89 5.68
C ASN A 167 -26.92 -4.45 5.54
N PHE A 168 -26.69 -3.95 4.31
CA PHE A 168 -26.01 -2.68 4.08
C PHE A 168 -26.68 -1.50 4.80
N ASN A 169 -27.99 -1.33 4.67
CA ASN A 169 -28.69 -0.18 5.27
C ASN A 169 -28.56 -0.14 6.80
N ARG A 170 -28.65 -1.30 7.44
CA ARG A 170 -28.48 -1.39 8.90
C ARG A 170 -27.03 -1.19 9.31
N SER A 171 -26.10 -1.79 8.60
CA SER A 171 -24.65 -1.62 8.81
C SER A 171 -24.22 -0.17 8.59
N TRP A 172 -24.78 0.49 7.58
CA TRP A 172 -24.53 1.91 7.31
C TRP A 172 -24.96 2.82 8.47
N GLN A 173 -26.11 2.54 9.10
CA GLN A 173 -26.56 3.32 10.25
C GLN A 173 -25.54 3.27 11.40
N ILE A 174 -24.99 2.09 11.71
CA ILE A 174 -23.99 1.91 12.77
C ILE A 174 -22.68 2.58 12.35
N PHE A 175 -22.24 2.39 11.10
CA PHE A 175 -21.02 3.00 10.56
C PHE A 175 -21.09 4.53 10.58
N ALA A 176 -22.18 5.12 10.12
CA ALA A 176 -22.39 6.55 10.14
C ALA A 176 -22.42 7.10 11.58
N ASP A 177 -23.03 6.36 12.51
CA ASP A 177 -23.05 6.76 13.92
C ASP A 177 -21.66 6.66 14.56
N ALA A 178 -20.87 5.64 14.23
CA ALA A 178 -19.48 5.51 14.65
C ALA A 178 -18.60 6.67 14.12
N ALA A 179 -18.85 7.13 12.89
CA ALA A 179 -18.16 8.27 12.32
C ALA A 179 -18.59 9.60 12.95
N MET A 180 -19.87 9.78 13.27
CA MET A 180 -20.44 11.08 13.66
C MET A 180 -20.55 11.29 15.18
N ARG A 181 -20.77 10.21 15.93
CA ARG A 181 -21.16 10.29 17.35
C ARG A 181 -20.54 9.16 18.17
N PRO A 182 -19.22 8.93 18.09
CA PRO A 182 -18.56 7.98 18.98
C PRO A 182 -18.75 8.40 20.43
N SER A 183 -18.92 7.44 21.34
CA SER A 183 -19.22 7.74 22.72
C SER A 183 -18.03 8.26 23.51
N PHE A 184 -16.82 7.81 23.19
CA PHE A 184 -15.57 8.09 23.92
C PHE A 184 -15.75 7.97 25.44
N THR A 185 -16.39 6.86 25.91
CA THR A 185 -16.48 6.62 27.35
C THR A 185 -15.09 6.42 27.93
N LYS A 186 -14.90 6.74 29.21
CA LYS A 186 -13.61 6.54 29.86
C LYS A 186 -13.15 5.07 29.78
N GLU A 187 -14.09 4.15 29.95
CA GLU A 187 -13.86 2.70 29.91
C GLU A 187 -13.40 2.26 28.53
N ASP A 188 -14.04 2.73 27.44
CA ASP A 188 -13.68 2.38 26.06
C ASP A 188 -12.31 2.95 25.69
N VAL A 189 -12.07 4.21 26.05
CA VAL A 189 -10.78 4.87 25.80
C VAL A 189 -9.66 4.15 26.55
N THR A 190 -9.83 3.88 27.86
CA THR A 190 -8.79 3.17 28.64
C THR A 190 -8.49 1.80 28.05
N LEU A 191 -9.53 1.03 27.69
CA LEU A 191 -9.34 -0.30 27.12
C LEU A 191 -8.55 -0.28 25.80
N MET A 192 -8.89 0.64 24.88
CA MET A 192 -8.22 0.71 23.58
C MET A 192 -6.82 1.30 23.72
N GLN A 193 -6.64 2.27 24.62
CA GLN A 193 -5.34 2.83 24.96
C GLN A 193 -4.38 1.75 25.52
N GLU A 194 -4.83 0.95 26.47
CA GLU A 194 -4.03 -0.16 27.02
C GLU A 194 -3.62 -1.17 25.95
N ARG A 195 -4.53 -1.52 25.03
CA ARG A 195 -4.25 -2.42 23.90
C ARG A 195 -3.20 -1.83 22.96
N GLN A 196 -3.35 -0.56 22.59
CA GLN A 196 -2.42 0.11 21.69
C GLN A 196 -1.04 0.26 22.34
N VAL A 197 -0.98 0.65 23.62
CA VAL A 197 0.28 0.74 24.39
C VAL A 197 0.96 -0.63 24.49
N ALA A 198 0.22 -1.69 24.76
CA ALA A 198 0.77 -3.04 24.81
C ALA A 198 1.38 -3.45 23.43
N SER A 199 0.63 -3.26 22.34
CA SER A 199 1.13 -3.52 20.99
C SER A 199 2.40 -2.73 20.67
N LEU A 200 2.43 -1.43 21.03
CA LEU A 200 3.58 -0.57 20.77
C LEU A 200 4.84 -0.93 21.59
N ARG A 201 4.69 -1.58 22.74
CA ARG A 201 5.82 -2.13 23.52
C ARG A 201 6.37 -3.40 22.91
N ASP A 202 5.48 -4.30 22.48
CA ASP A 202 5.86 -5.57 21.85
C ASP A 202 6.61 -5.37 20.52
N ASP A 203 6.36 -4.25 19.84
CA ASP A 203 7.03 -3.90 18.57
C ASP A 203 8.57 -3.82 18.68
N THR A 204 9.13 -3.51 19.85
CA THR A 204 10.60 -3.48 20.02
C THR A 204 11.21 -4.85 20.17
N ASP A 205 10.41 -5.88 20.45
CA ASP A 205 10.89 -7.25 20.63
C ASP A 205 11.05 -7.98 19.28
N ASP A 206 10.24 -7.63 18.30
CA ASP A 206 10.37 -8.11 16.92
C ASP A 206 11.46 -7.35 16.16
N PRO A 207 12.51 -8.01 15.66
CA PRO A 207 13.64 -7.34 15.01
C PRO A 207 13.26 -6.60 13.72
N ASP A 208 12.31 -7.11 12.92
CA ASP A 208 11.88 -6.48 11.67
C ASP A 208 11.10 -5.20 11.95
N THR A 209 10.17 -5.26 12.90
CA THR A 209 9.40 -4.08 13.31
C THR A 209 10.30 -3.02 13.92
N TYR A 210 11.27 -3.42 14.73
CA TYR A 210 12.22 -2.47 15.32
C TYR A 210 13.15 -1.86 14.28
N LEU A 211 13.65 -2.66 13.31
CA LEU A 211 14.43 -2.16 12.18
C LEU A 211 13.65 -1.13 11.38
N GLN A 212 12.38 -1.39 11.08
CA GLN A 212 11.52 -0.43 10.37
C GLN A 212 11.40 0.90 11.13
N ARG A 213 11.26 0.89 12.45
CA ARG A 213 11.23 2.10 13.28
C ARG A 213 12.52 2.90 13.21
N LEU A 214 13.66 2.22 13.31
CA LEU A 214 14.97 2.85 13.17
C LEU A 214 15.11 3.49 11.79
N GLN A 215 14.64 2.80 10.76
CA GLN A 215 14.68 3.27 9.38
C GLN A 215 13.77 4.49 9.16
N GLU A 216 12.56 4.50 9.71
CA GLU A 216 11.65 5.64 9.63
C GLU A 216 12.26 6.87 10.32
N LYS A 217 12.89 6.69 11.48
CA LYS A 217 13.61 7.75 12.17
C LYS A 217 14.76 8.32 11.33
N ALA A 218 15.54 7.46 10.66
CA ALA A 218 16.64 7.88 9.82
C ALA A 218 16.17 8.57 8.53
N ALA A 219 15.12 8.05 7.89
CA ALA A 219 14.65 8.56 6.60
C ALA A 219 13.77 9.80 6.71
N TYR A 220 12.96 9.91 7.77
CA TYR A 220 11.96 10.98 7.90
C TYR A 220 12.36 12.09 8.89
N ASN A 221 13.63 12.15 9.30
CA ASN A 221 14.11 13.24 10.13
C ASN A 221 13.87 14.60 9.44
N GLY A 222 13.14 15.51 10.11
CA GLY A 222 12.76 16.81 9.55
C GLY A 222 11.56 16.78 8.58
N HIS A 223 10.99 15.61 8.32
CA HIS A 223 9.81 15.43 7.48
C HIS A 223 8.58 15.10 8.35
N PRO A 224 7.33 15.52 7.98
CA PRO A 224 6.13 15.23 8.77
C PRO A 224 5.89 13.73 9.07
N TYR A 225 6.37 12.82 8.22
CA TYR A 225 6.24 11.37 8.44
C TYR A 225 7.07 10.83 9.62
N ILE A 226 7.89 11.68 10.28
CA ILE A 226 8.54 11.33 11.55
C ILE A 226 7.50 11.14 12.66
N ASN A 227 6.34 11.80 12.56
CA ASN A 227 5.24 11.64 13.49
C ASN A 227 4.51 10.34 13.18
N ARG A 228 4.71 9.35 14.04
CA ARG A 228 4.08 8.04 13.85
C ARG A 228 2.58 8.11 14.06
N THR A 229 1.83 7.63 13.08
CA THR A 229 0.35 7.64 13.13
C THR A 229 -0.19 6.71 14.22
N GLU A 230 0.51 5.62 14.52
CA GLU A 230 0.19 4.72 15.64
C GLU A 230 0.67 5.28 16.99
N GLY A 231 1.53 6.29 17.00
CA GLY A 231 2.12 6.88 18.19
C GLY A 231 3.28 6.09 18.79
N THR A 232 3.60 6.46 20.02
CA THR A 232 4.51 5.73 20.90
C THR A 232 3.77 5.31 22.17
N ALA A 233 4.30 4.36 22.92
CA ALA A 233 3.70 3.96 24.20
C ALA A 233 3.54 5.16 25.14
N GLU A 234 4.50 6.10 25.12
CA GLU A 234 4.50 7.30 25.97
C GLU A 234 3.49 8.36 25.49
N SER A 235 3.36 8.59 24.18
CA SER A 235 2.39 9.57 23.65
C SER A 235 0.96 9.07 23.84
N VAL A 236 0.69 7.82 23.49
CA VAL A 236 -0.63 7.21 23.59
C VAL A 236 -1.09 7.10 25.04
N ALA A 237 -0.21 6.76 26.00
CA ALA A 237 -0.56 6.65 27.42
C ALA A 237 -1.05 7.97 28.05
N LYS A 238 -0.77 9.11 27.43
CA LYS A 238 -1.17 10.44 27.94
C LYS A 238 -2.51 10.93 27.38
N LEU A 239 -3.01 10.28 26.29
CA LEU A 239 -4.23 10.72 25.63
C LEU A 239 -5.47 10.48 26.50
N THR A 240 -6.37 11.45 26.54
CA THR A 240 -7.60 11.39 27.32
C THR A 240 -8.84 11.34 26.42
N ALA A 241 -9.97 10.94 26.97
CA ALA A 241 -11.25 10.97 26.27
C ALA A 241 -11.62 12.38 25.76
N GLU A 242 -11.21 13.43 26.49
CA GLU A 242 -11.41 14.83 26.08
C GLU A 242 -10.52 15.20 24.89
N ASP A 243 -9.27 14.72 24.86
CA ASP A 243 -8.37 14.93 23.73
C ASP A 243 -8.94 14.26 22.46
N LEU A 244 -9.46 13.04 22.59
CA LEU A 244 -10.08 12.33 21.46
C LEU A 244 -11.32 13.06 20.94
N ARG A 245 -12.20 13.59 21.81
CA ARG A 245 -13.37 14.39 21.40
C ARG A 245 -12.94 15.64 20.65
N ARG A 246 -12.02 16.42 21.19
CA ARG A 246 -11.51 17.64 20.52
C ARG A 246 -10.87 17.32 19.18
N TYR A 247 -10.14 16.21 19.10
CA TYR A 247 -9.50 15.81 17.86
C TYR A 247 -10.53 15.35 16.83
N HIS A 248 -11.52 14.56 17.25
CA HIS A 248 -12.65 14.15 16.43
C HIS A 248 -13.37 15.37 15.84
N ASP A 249 -13.76 16.34 16.67
CA ASP A 249 -14.45 17.55 16.22
C ASP A 249 -13.61 18.36 15.22
N LYS A 250 -12.29 18.34 15.37
CA LYS A 250 -11.35 19.02 14.46
C LYS A 250 -11.22 18.34 13.10
N VAL A 251 -11.24 16.99 13.04
CA VAL A 251 -10.93 16.27 11.79
C VAL A 251 -12.18 15.79 11.05
N MET A 252 -13.32 15.67 11.75
CA MET A 252 -14.58 15.22 11.14
C MET A 252 -15.34 16.37 10.46
N GLU A 253 -14.66 17.00 9.49
CA GLU A 253 -15.19 18.04 8.61
C GLU A 253 -15.35 17.47 7.19
N THR A 254 -16.50 17.68 6.55
CA THR A 254 -16.77 17.11 5.21
C THR A 254 -15.77 17.56 4.15
N SER A 255 -15.20 18.77 4.26
CA SER A 255 -14.12 19.25 3.37
C SER A 255 -12.81 18.45 3.49
N ARG A 256 -12.58 17.79 4.63
CA ARG A 256 -11.41 16.94 4.90
C ARG A 256 -11.63 15.49 4.49
N LEU A 257 -12.89 15.08 4.34
CA LEU A 257 -13.25 13.69 4.16
C LEU A 257 -13.35 13.31 2.67
N LEU A 258 -13.18 12.03 2.42
CA LEU A 258 -13.52 11.35 1.17
C LEU A 258 -14.28 10.08 1.52
N LEU A 259 -15.43 9.87 0.89
CA LEU A 259 -16.19 8.63 1.03
C LEU A 259 -16.10 7.82 -0.26
N VAL A 260 -15.69 6.57 -0.15
CA VAL A 260 -15.66 5.62 -1.27
C VAL A 260 -16.49 4.40 -0.93
N ILE A 261 -17.42 4.03 -1.81
CA ILE A 261 -18.29 2.87 -1.63
C ILE A 261 -18.23 2.00 -2.88
N VAL A 262 -18.08 0.69 -2.69
CA VAL A 262 -18.06 -0.32 -3.77
C VAL A 262 -19.04 -1.44 -3.44
N GLY A 263 -19.94 -1.73 -4.39
CA GLY A 263 -20.95 -2.78 -4.25
C GLY A 263 -22.07 -2.64 -5.28
N ASP A 264 -23.06 -3.52 -5.23
CA ASP A 264 -24.25 -3.40 -6.07
C ASP A 264 -25.26 -2.41 -5.45
N LEU A 265 -24.97 -1.12 -5.60
CA LEU A 265 -25.72 -0.02 -5.02
C LEU A 265 -26.07 1.01 -6.10
N ASN A 266 -27.24 1.62 -5.95
CA ASN A 266 -27.67 2.76 -6.75
C ASN A 266 -27.05 4.05 -6.16
N SER A 267 -26.41 4.85 -7.00
CA SER A 267 -25.74 6.09 -6.57
C SER A 267 -26.70 7.14 -5.98
N ASN A 268 -27.96 7.19 -6.40
CA ASN A 268 -28.97 8.09 -5.84
C ASN A 268 -29.37 7.67 -4.43
N GLU A 269 -29.59 6.35 -4.19
CA GLU A 269 -29.84 5.81 -2.85
C GLU A 269 -28.68 6.12 -1.91
N VAL A 270 -27.43 5.96 -2.37
CA VAL A 270 -26.23 6.31 -1.61
C VAL A 270 -26.20 7.82 -1.31
N ARG A 271 -26.53 8.66 -2.28
CA ARG A 271 -26.61 10.13 -2.09
C ARG A 271 -27.59 10.49 -0.97
N ASP A 272 -28.78 9.89 -0.98
CA ASP A 272 -29.81 10.14 0.03
C ASP A 272 -29.36 9.67 1.42
N LEU A 273 -28.75 8.49 1.51
CA LEU A 273 -28.17 7.97 2.76
C LEU A 273 -27.06 8.89 3.31
N VAL A 274 -26.15 9.33 2.46
CA VAL A 274 -25.06 10.25 2.85
C VAL A 274 -25.61 11.60 3.29
N THR A 275 -26.59 12.16 2.56
CA THR A 275 -27.24 13.43 2.91
C THR A 275 -27.96 13.33 4.28
N ALA A 276 -28.59 12.20 4.56
CA ALA A 276 -29.31 11.98 5.82
C ALA A 276 -28.36 11.74 7.02
N THR A 277 -27.09 11.41 6.79
CA THR A 277 -26.12 11.00 7.81
C THR A 277 -24.83 11.84 7.76
N ILE A 278 -23.73 11.29 7.26
CA ILE A 278 -22.36 11.88 7.26
C ILE A 278 -22.34 13.28 6.62
N GLY A 279 -23.18 13.55 5.64
CA GLY A 279 -23.35 14.87 5.02
C GLY A 279 -23.85 15.96 5.97
N LYS A 280 -24.30 15.62 7.20
CA LYS A 280 -24.67 16.57 8.25
C LYS A 280 -23.49 17.02 9.12
N LEU A 281 -22.33 16.42 8.97
CA LEU A 281 -21.11 16.92 9.61
C LEU A 281 -20.81 18.35 9.18
N PRO A 282 -20.14 19.15 10.01
CA PRO A 282 -19.70 20.49 9.63
C PRO A 282 -18.92 20.46 8.31
N ARG A 283 -19.13 21.48 7.45
CA ARG A 283 -18.37 21.53 6.19
C ARG A 283 -16.89 21.75 6.46
N GLY A 284 -16.56 22.61 7.40
CA GLY A 284 -15.19 23.02 7.67
C GLY A 284 -14.54 23.82 6.55
N THR A 285 -13.25 24.05 6.69
CA THR A 285 -12.45 24.88 5.75
C THR A 285 -11.15 24.20 5.34
N TYR A 286 -11.02 22.90 5.56
CA TYR A 286 -9.80 22.15 5.25
C TYR A 286 -9.46 22.25 3.76
N LYS A 287 -8.19 22.53 3.50
CA LYS A 287 -7.59 22.50 2.15
C LYS A 287 -6.39 21.55 2.20
N PRO A 288 -6.29 20.60 1.24
CA PRO A 288 -5.12 19.72 1.16
C PRO A 288 -3.87 20.56 0.88
N GLU A 289 -2.82 20.33 1.67
CA GLU A 289 -1.51 20.88 1.39
C GLU A 289 -0.62 19.80 0.74
N PRO A 290 0.29 20.16 -0.17
CA PRO A 290 1.25 19.23 -0.71
C PRO A 290 2.11 18.60 0.40
N VAL A 291 2.42 17.32 0.27
CA VAL A 291 3.41 16.67 1.12
C VAL A 291 4.80 17.08 0.62
N PRO A 292 5.71 17.55 1.49
CA PRO A 292 7.08 17.83 1.08
C PRO A 292 7.72 16.59 0.44
N GLU A 293 8.49 16.78 -0.63
CA GLU A 293 9.24 15.67 -1.23
C GLU A 293 10.41 15.27 -0.34
N LEU A 294 10.70 13.96 -0.29
CA LEU A 294 11.88 13.45 0.35
C LEU A 294 13.11 13.61 -0.56
N SER A 295 14.22 14.06 0.01
CA SER A 295 15.50 14.16 -0.66
C SER A 295 16.61 13.71 0.27
N PHE A 296 17.52 12.88 -0.23
CA PHE A 296 18.69 12.41 0.51
C PHE A 296 19.94 12.88 -0.21
N ASP A 297 20.82 13.60 0.50
CA ASP A 297 22.00 14.23 -0.08
C ASP A 297 23.15 13.25 -0.27
N LYS A 298 23.22 12.20 0.59
CA LYS A 298 24.30 11.19 0.58
C LYS A 298 23.82 9.88 1.16
N SER A 299 24.54 8.79 0.83
CA SER A 299 24.38 7.51 1.51
C SER A 299 24.90 7.58 2.95
N THR A 300 24.18 6.94 3.87
CA THR A 300 24.55 6.83 5.30
C THR A 300 24.27 5.42 5.80
N VAL A 301 24.90 5.04 6.91
CA VAL A 301 24.57 3.83 7.65
C VAL A 301 24.53 4.12 9.15
N ASP A 302 23.42 3.77 9.77
CA ASP A 302 23.22 3.82 11.21
C ASP A 302 23.15 2.39 11.75
N VAL A 303 24.02 2.03 12.69
CA VAL A 303 24.10 0.68 13.25
C VAL A 303 23.61 0.69 14.69
N THR A 304 22.57 -0.07 14.97
CA THR A 304 22.07 -0.29 16.33
C THR A 304 22.49 -1.67 16.81
N GLN A 305 23.24 -1.70 17.93
CA GLN A 305 23.70 -2.96 18.50
C GLN A 305 22.53 -3.77 19.08
N ARG A 306 22.44 -5.04 18.65
CA ARG A 306 21.56 -6.05 19.23
C ARG A 306 22.17 -7.43 19.03
N GLU A 307 22.09 -8.27 20.06
CA GLU A 307 22.52 -9.66 19.96
C GLU A 307 21.50 -10.48 19.19
N LEU A 308 21.79 -10.75 17.93
CA LEU A 308 20.94 -11.47 16.99
C LEU A 308 21.80 -12.51 16.22
N PRO A 309 21.22 -13.63 15.80
CA PRO A 309 21.92 -14.63 14.98
C PRO A 309 22.38 -14.10 13.62
N THR A 310 21.68 -13.06 13.09
CA THR A 310 21.94 -12.42 11.81
C THR A 310 21.80 -10.91 11.94
N ASN A 311 22.42 -10.15 11.03
CA ASN A 311 22.17 -8.72 10.92
C ASN A 311 20.91 -8.49 10.07
N TYR A 312 20.04 -7.59 10.53
CA TYR A 312 18.86 -7.09 9.82
C TYR A 312 19.24 -5.75 9.19
N VAL A 313 19.10 -5.64 7.89
CA VAL A 313 19.53 -4.46 7.13
C VAL A 313 18.36 -3.94 6.30
N GLN A 314 18.10 -2.65 6.37
CA GLN A 314 17.21 -1.95 5.47
C GLN A 314 17.86 -0.67 4.97
N GLY A 315 17.76 -0.41 3.66
CA GLY A 315 18.19 0.84 3.05
C GLY A 315 17.04 1.50 2.32
N LEU A 316 16.84 2.82 2.47
CA LEU A 316 15.83 3.59 1.73
C LEU A 316 16.48 4.64 0.84
N PHE A 317 15.94 4.81 -0.36
CA PHE A 317 16.20 5.93 -1.27
C PHE A 317 14.88 6.67 -1.57
N ALA A 318 14.98 7.97 -1.85
CA ALA A 318 13.80 8.76 -2.27
C ALA A 318 13.27 8.25 -3.62
N ALA A 319 11.96 8.20 -3.77
CA ALA A 319 11.30 7.67 -4.97
C ALA A 319 10.15 8.59 -5.41
N PRO A 320 9.73 8.51 -6.70
CA PRO A 320 8.62 9.31 -7.18
C PRO A 320 7.30 8.92 -6.49
N GLY A 321 6.49 9.92 -6.11
CA GLY A 321 5.12 9.73 -5.63
C GLY A 321 4.15 9.37 -6.78
N LEU A 322 2.92 9.00 -6.44
CA LEU A 322 1.90 8.55 -7.41
C LEU A 322 1.50 9.62 -8.45
N THR A 323 1.71 10.89 -8.17
CA THR A 323 1.41 11.99 -9.13
C THR A 323 2.50 12.16 -10.18
N SER A 324 3.69 11.61 -9.95
CA SER A 324 4.81 11.71 -10.88
C SER A 324 4.68 10.70 -12.03
N PRO A 325 4.93 11.09 -13.29
CA PRO A 325 5.00 10.12 -14.40
C PRO A 325 6.14 9.11 -14.24
N ASP A 326 7.16 9.44 -13.46
CA ASP A 326 8.28 8.54 -13.16
C ASP A 326 7.88 7.32 -12.30
N ILE A 327 6.67 7.33 -11.71
CA ILE A 327 6.20 6.19 -10.87
C ILE A 327 6.07 4.90 -11.68
N TYR A 328 5.66 4.97 -12.95
CA TYR A 328 5.45 3.79 -13.78
C TYR A 328 6.77 3.09 -14.12
N PRO A 329 7.79 3.77 -14.70
CA PRO A 329 9.09 3.13 -14.90
C PRO A 329 9.78 2.76 -13.59
N MET A 330 9.56 3.51 -12.50
CA MET A 330 10.12 3.16 -11.18
C MET A 330 9.52 1.87 -10.61
N ARG A 331 8.25 1.58 -10.84
CA ARG A 331 7.63 0.30 -10.49
C ARG A 331 8.28 -0.86 -11.23
N ILE A 332 8.53 -0.71 -12.52
CA ILE A 332 9.22 -1.73 -13.34
C ILE A 332 10.67 -1.90 -12.87
N ALA A 333 11.40 -0.79 -12.67
CA ALA A 333 12.78 -0.83 -12.16
C ALA A 333 12.88 -1.57 -10.82
N SER A 334 11.96 -1.28 -9.89
CA SER A 334 11.94 -1.92 -8.57
C SER A 334 11.58 -3.40 -8.63
N ALA A 335 10.70 -3.81 -9.54
CA ALA A 335 10.35 -5.22 -9.74
C ALA A 335 11.53 -6.01 -10.31
N ILE A 336 12.20 -5.47 -11.34
CA ILE A 336 13.41 -6.08 -11.91
C ILE A 336 14.54 -6.16 -10.87
N LEU A 337 14.74 -5.08 -10.10
CA LEU A 337 15.73 -5.07 -9.02
C LEU A 337 15.46 -6.16 -7.99
N ARG A 338 14.21 -6.32 -7.57
CA ARG A 338 13.80 -7.37 -6.62
C ARG A 338 14.16 -8.77 -7.12
N ASP A 339 13.82 -9.07 -8.37
CA ASP A 339 14.08 -10.38 -8.94
C ASP A 339 15.59 -10.65 -9.07
N ARG A 340 16.39 -9.64 -9.48
CA ARG A 340 17.84 -9.74 -9.56
C ARG A 340 18.51 -9.89 -8.19
N VAL A 341 18.08 -9.12 -7.21
CA VAL A 341 18.56 -9.22 -5.82
C VAL A 341 18.26 -10.59 -5.24
N PHE A 342 17.06 -11.12 -5.48
CA PHE A 342 16.69 -12.46 -5.04
C PHE A 342 17.57 -13.53 -5.70
N GLU A 343 17.78 -13.43 -7.02
CA GLU A 343 18.64 -14.36 -7.76
C GLU A 343 20.09 -14.32 -7.27
N GLU A 344 20.67 -13.13 -7.12
CA GLU A 344 22.09 -12.97 -6.75
C GLU A 344 22.38 -13.35 -5.29
N VAL A 345 21.54 -12.91 -4.35
CA VAL A 345 21.81 -13.08 -2.93
C VAL A 345 21.33 -14.43 -2.43
N ARG A 346 20.13 -14.89 -2.86
CA ARG A 346 19.55 -16.14 -2.38
C ARG A 346 19.90 -17.33 -3.26
N VAL A 347 19.59 -17.25 -4.56
CA VAL A 347 19.68 -18.43 -5.43
C VAL A 347 21.12 -18.81 -5.70
N LYS A 348 21.95 -17.85 -6.11
CA LYS A 348 23.35 -18.13 -6.49
C LYS A 348 24.29 -18.28 -5.30
N ARG A 349 24.08 -17.54 -4.22
CA ARG A 349 25.06 -17.47 -3.09
C ARG A 349 24.53 -17.94 -1.75
N ASN A 350 23.21 -18.11 -1.60
CA ASN A 350 22.58 -18.59 -0.36
C ASN A 350 22.97 -17.75 0.88
N LEU A 351 23.12 -16.43 0.72
CA LEU A 351 23.51 -15.52 1.81
C LEU A 351 22.35 -15.08 2.69
N SER A 352 21.14 -15.09 2.15
CA SER A 352 19.91 -14.70 2.84
C SER A 352 18.73 -15.51 2.35
N TYR A 353 17.79 -15.78 3.27
CA TYR A 353 16.52 -16.42 2.91
C TYR A 353 15.54 -15.48 2.20
N ALA A 354 15.50 -14.21 2.59
CA ALA A 354 14.51 -13.25 2.13
C ALA A 354 15.14 -11.88 1.79
N PRO A 355 16.08 -11.81 0.81
CA PRO A 355 16.51 -10.51 0.30
C PRO A 355 15.37 -9.93 -0.53
N ASP A 356 15.16 -8.61 -0.42
CA ASP A 356 14.08 -7.92 -1.12
C ASP A 356 14.50 -6.54 -1.61
N ALA A 357 13.86 -6.09 -2.70
CA ALA A 357 13.85 -4.71 -3.13
C ALA A 357 12.40 -4.28 -3.35
N PHE A 358 12.04 -3.11 -2.82
CA PHE A 358 10.65 -2.69 -2.77
C PHE A 358 10.46 -1.22 -3.15
N LEU A 359 9.24 -0.87 -3.55
CA LEU A 359 8.76 0.49 -3.74
C LEU A 359 7.51 0.68 -2.89
N ARG A 360 7.50 1.67 -1.99
CA ARG A 360 6.30 2.02 -1.22
C ARG A 360 5.32 2.81 -2.10
N THR A 361 4.13 3.04 -1.56
CA THR A 361 3.10 3.84 -2.22
C THR A 361 2.62 4.90 -1.22
N GLN A 362 3.30 6.04 -1.24
CA GLN A 362 3.08 7.20 -0.35
C GLN A 362 3.17 8.48 -1.18
N ALA A 363 2.67 9.60 -0.66
CA ALA A 363 2.80 10.89 -1.34
C ALA A 363 4.28 11.33 -1.40
N ALA A 364 4.99 11.31 -0.25
CA ALA A 364 6.45 11.39 -0.21
C ALA A 364 7.01 9.97 -0.21
N ASN A 365 7.29 9.45 -1.41
CA ASN A 365 7.54 8.03 -1.61
C ASN A 365 9.01 7.65 -1.43
N VAL A 366 9.22 6.38 -1.09
CA VAL A 366 10.54 5.76 -0.96
C VAL A 366 10.54 4.39 -1.63
N GLY A 367 11.67 4.03 -2.19
CA GLY A 367 12.02 2.66 -2.51
C GLY A 367 13.13 2.18 -1.58
N GLY A 368 13.42 0.88 -1.58
CA GLY A 368 14.44 0.38 -0.67
C GLY A 368 14.90 -1.03 -0.93
N LEU A 369 15.86 -1.42 -0.14
CA LEU A 369 16.47 -2.75 -0.07
C LEU A 369 16.27 -3.31 1.34
N TYR A 370 16.08 -4.61 1.44
CA TYR A 370 16.01 -5.33 2.71
C TYR A 370 16.77 -6.66 2.63
N VAL A 371 17.51 -7.00 3.67
CA VAL A 371 18.16 -8.30 3.80
C VAL A 371 18.42 -8.67 5.25
N THR A 372 18.25 -9.95 5.58
CA THR A 372 18.77 -10.54 6.82
C THR A 372 19.93 -11.46 6.47
N ALA A 373 21.11 -11.19 6.97
CA ALA A 373 22.31 -11.97 6.62
C ALA A 373 23.37 -11.98 7.73
N VAL A 374 24.09 -13.09 7.86
CA VAL A 374 25.27 -13.18 8.71
C VAL A 374 26.36 -12.27 8.13
N ASN A 375 26.59 -12.34 6.81
CA ASN A 375 27.50 -11.46 6.08
C ASN A 375 26.73 -10.31 5.41
N ALA A 376 26.41 -9.27 6.19
CA ALA A 376 25.68 -8.12 5.71
C ALA A 376 26.45 -7.34 4.63
N ASN A 377 27.78 -7.20 4.77
CA ASN A 377 28.61 -6.45 3.82
C ASN A 377 28.55 -7.05 2.41
N GLU A 378 28.72 -8.36 2.31
CA GLU A 378 28.66 -9.06 1.02
C GLU A 378 27.27 -8.97 0.39
N SER A 379 26.22 -9.17 1.19
CA SER A 379 24.84 -9.10 0.71
C SER A 379 24.50 -7.71 0.20
N VAL A 380 24.82 -6.65 0.95
CA VAL A 380 24.56 -5.26 0.54
C VAL A 380 25.38 -4.88 -0.69
N ARG A 381 26.66 -5.29 -0.76
CA ARG A 381 27.50 -5.04 -1.93
C ARG A 381 26.89 -5.64 -3.21
N LEU A 382 26.37 -6.85 -3.14
CA LEU A 382 25.68 -7.49 -4.26
C LEU A 382 24.40 -6.74 -4.67
N MET A 383 23.60 -6.32 -3.70
CA MET A 383 22.38 -5.54 -3.95
C MET A 383 22.68 -4.17 -4.59
N LEU A 384 23.74 -3.50 -4.13
CA LEU A 384 24.20 -2.24 -4.73
C LEU A 384 24.76 -2.44 -6.16
N ASN A 385 25.42 -3.57 -6.43
CA ASN A 385 25.86 -3.92 -7.77
C ASN A 385 24.69 -4.08 -8.74
N GLU A 386 23.54 -4.65 -8.29
CA GLU A 386 22.35 -4.76 -9.13
C GLU A 386 21.70 -3.39 -9.41
N ILE A 387 21.72 -2.47 -8.46
CA ILE A 387 21.33 -1.07 -8.71
C ILE A 387 22.26 -0.44 -9.76
N SER A 388 23.59 -0.56 -9.58
CA SER A 388 24.57 -0.03 -10.55
C SER A 388 24.40 -0.65 -11.93
N HIS A 389 24.01 -1.93 -12.01
CA HIS A 389 23.69 -2.59 -13.27
C HIS A 389 22.48 -1.96 -13.97
N LEU A 390 21.38 -1.72 -13.24
CA LEU A 390 20.19 -1.03 -13.78
C LEU A 390 20.50 0.41 -14.24
N GLN A 391 21.43 1.09 -13.58
CA GLN A 391 21.81 2.45 -13.93
C GLN A 391 22.67 2.51 -15.19
N ARG A 392 23.50 1.48 -15.47
CA ARG A 392 24.47 1.47 -16.56
C ARG A 392 24.00 0.74 -17.80
N ILE A 393 23.22 -0.32 -17.64
CA ILE A 393 22.82 -1.21 -18.72
C ILE A 393 21.29 -1.18 -18.85
N PRO A 394 20.77 -0.75 -20.01
CA PRO A 394 19.33 -0.81 -20.27
C PRO A 394 18.80 -2.23 -20.13
N VAL A 395 17.61 -2.37 -19.55
CA VAL A 395 16.90 -3.65 -19.51
C VAL A 395 16.37 -4.03 -20.91
N SER A 396 16.10 -5.30 -21.14
CA SER A 396 15.49 -5.72 -22.39
C SER A 396 13.97 -5.39 -22.43
N ALA A 397 13.39 -5.35 -23.62
CA ALA A 397 11.95 -5.22 -23.78
C ALA A 397 11.21 -6.43 -23.18
N ASP A 398 11.78 -7.63 -23.32
CA ASP A 398 11.21 -8.87 -22.78
C ASP A 398 11.15 -8.86 -21.24
N ASP A 399 12.17 -8.28 -20.57
CA ASP A 399 12.14 -8.09 -19.11
C ASP A 399 10.97 -7.20 -18.69
N ILE A 400 10.70 -6.12 -19.45
CA ILE A 400 9.57 -5.22 -19.19
C ILE A 400 8.25 -5.92 -19.40
N GLU A 401 8.08 -6.66 -20.52
CA GLU A 401 6.86 -7.41 -20.80
C GLU A 401 6.56 -8.44 -19.70
N GLY A 402 7.59 -9.15 -19.24
CA GLY A 402 7.46 -10.12 -18.14
C GLY A 402 6.96 -9.47 -16.84
N VAL A 403 7.53 -8.32 -16.47
CA VAL A 403 7.12 -7.56 -15.29
C VAL A 403 5.69 -7.02 -15.47
N VAL A 404 5.34 -6.46 -16.61
CA VAL A 404 3.99 -5.95 -16.89
C VAL A 404 2.95 -7.05 -16.80
N ALA A 405 3.22 -8.25 -17.36
CA ALA A 405 2.33 -9.39 -17.27
C ALA A 405 2.12 -9.86 -15.81
N GLN A 406 3.19 -9.83 -14.98
CA GLN A 406 3.10 -10.14 -13.56
C GLN A 406 2.27 -9.09 -12.82
N TYR A 407 2.47 -7.80 -13.09
CA TYR A 407 1.66 -6.72 -12.54
C TYR A 407 0.18 -6.87 -12.88
N LEU A 408 -0.14 -7.19 -14.13
CA LEU A 408 -1.52 -7.39 -14.58
C LEU A 408 -2.21 -8.51 -13.78
N THR A 409 -1.54 -9.63 -13.61
CA THR A 409 -2.06 -10.77 -12.83
C THR A 409 -2.27 -10.36 -11.36
N THR A 410 -1.27 -9.74 -10.74
CA THR A 410 -1.33 -9.32 -9.34
C THR A 410 -2.42 -8.25 -9.12
N TYR A 411 -2.58 -7.34 -10.07
CA TYR A 411 -3.61 -6.32 -10.04
C TYR A 411 -5.02 -6.93 -10.04
N TYR A 412 -5.33 -7.81 -10.99
CA TYR A 412 -6.66 -8.41 -11.04
C TYR A 412 -6.96 -9.24 -9.80
N LEU A 413 -6.00 -9.99 -9.29
CA LEU A 413 -6.15 -10.69 -8.00
C LEU A 413 -6.38 -9.70 -6.83
N GLY A 414 -5.70 -8.55 -6.85
CA GLY A 414 -5.89 -7.48 -5.87
C GLY A 414 -7.26 -6.80 -5.94
N GLN A 415 -7.93 -6.84 -7.11
CA GLN A 415 -9.24 -6.23 -7.35
C GLN A 415 -10.44 -7.16 -7.05
N GLU A 416 -10.21 -8.34 -6.52
CA GLU A 416 -11.30 -9.31 -6.26
C GLU A 416 -12.30 -8.82 -5.23
N THR A 417 -11.86 -8.06 -4.23
CA THR A 417 -12.73 -7.59 -3.13
C THR A 417 -13.20 -6.15 -3.33
N ASN A 418 -14.41 -5.85 -2.88
CA ASN A 418 -14.94 -4.48 -2.86
C ASN A 418 -14.08 -3.53 -2.01
N ALA A 419 -13.52 -4.03 -0.90
CA ALA A 419 -12.66 -3.26 -0.03
C ALA A 419 -11.34 -2.86 -0.72
N ALA A 420 -10.73 -3.77 -1.48
CA ALA A 420 -9.52 -3.47 -2.24
C ALA A 420 -9.78 -2.41 -3.33
N GLN A 421 -10.91 -2.54 -4.05
CA GLN A 421 -11.30 -1.54 -5.06
C GLN A 421 -11.60 -0.17 -4.45
N ALA A 422 -12.24 -0.13 -3.26
CA ALA A 422 -12.49 1.12 -2.55
C ALA A 422 -11.17 1.77 -2.08
N GLY A 423 -10.23 0.98 -1.55
CA GLY A 423 -8.92 1.44 -1.12
C GLY A 423 -8.09 2.01 -2.27
N GLU A 424 -8.08 1.35 -3.43
CA GLU A 424 -7.35 1.84 -4.61
C GLU A 424 -7.92 3.18 -5.12
N LEU A 425 -9.24 3.27 -5.31
CA LEU A 425 -9.87 4.52 -5.73
C LEU A 425 -9.55 5.67 -4.76
N ALA A 426 -9.61 5.39 -3.45
CA ALA A 426 -9.28 6.35 -2.43
C ALA A 426 -7.80 6.76 -2.47
N GLN A 427 -6.88 5.82 -2.60
CA GLN A 427 -5.46 6.10 -2.66
C GLN A 427 -5.12 7.03 -3.82
N TYR A 428 -5.61 6.72 -5.02
CA TYR A 428 -5.39 7.59 -6.18
C TYR A 428 -6.09 8.94 -6.04
N GLU A 429 -7.28 8.99 -5.46
CA GLU A 429 -7.98 10.26 -5.20
C GLU A 429 -7.25 11.15 -4.17
N LEU A 430 -6.66 10.54 -3.15
CA LEU A 430 -6.03 11.26 -2.05
C LEU A 430 -4.59 11.70 -2.36
N ILE A 431 -3.80 10.83 -3.01
CA ILE A 431 -2.36 11.03 -3.22
C ILE A 431 -1.89 10.74 -4.65
N GLY A 432 -2.77 10.34 -5.56
CA GLY A 432 -2.43 9.95 -6.93
C GLY A 432 -2.95 10.91 -8.01
N GLY A 433 -3.37 12.13 -7.65
CA GLY A 433 -3.83 13.14 -8.61
C GLY A 433 -5.25 12.91 -9.15
N GLY A 434 -6.01 12.01 -8.53
CA GLY A 434 -7.40 11.69 -8.84
C GLY A 434 -7.62 10.21 -9.16
N TRP A 435 -8.81 9.70 -8.81
CA TRP A 435 -9.14 8.28 -8.93
C TRP A 435 -9.04 7.72 -10.36
N ARG A 436 -9.21 8.58 -11.39
CA ARG A 436 -9.09 8.14 -12.80
C ARG A 436 -7.72 7.61 -13.16
N ASN A 437 -6.67 8.09 -12.51
CA ASN A 437 -5.31 7.59 -12.71
C ASN A 437 -5.14 6.11 -12.32
N SER A 438 -6.01 5.56 -11.44
CA SER A 438 -6.00 4.13 -11.14
C SER A 438 -6.43 3.27 -12.34
N ILE A 439 -7.36 3.78 -13.14
CA ILE A 439 -7.89 3.06 -14.32
C ILE A 439 -6.91 3.10 -15.48
N GLU A 440 -6.18 4.22 -15.63
CA GLU A 440 -5.17 4.43 -16.66
C GLU A 440 -3.82 3.75 -16.34
N PHE A 441 -3.72 3.10 -15.18
CA PHE A 441 -2.46 2.55 -14.66
C PHE A 441 -1.75 1.63 -15.67
N PHE A 442 -2.47 0.68 -16.26
CA PHE A 442 -1.88 -0.29 -17.19
C PHE A 442 -1.48 0.32 -18.53
N GLU A 443 -2.26 1.27 -19.04
CA GLU A 443 -1.88 1.99 -20.25
C GLU A 443 -0.54 2.69 -20.07
N LYS A 444 -0.39 3.40 -18.94
CA LYS A 444 0.84 4.10 -18.59
C LYS A 444 2.01 3.15 -18.31
N LEU A 445 1.73 1.99 -17.69
CA LEU A 445 2.76 0.99 -17.42
C LEU A 445 3.26 0.34 -18.71
N ASN A 446 2.36 0.01 -19.64
CA ASN A 446 2.69 -0.55 -20.96
C ASN A 446 3.47 0.42 -21.88
N ALA A 447 3.36 1.73 -21.63
CA ALA A 447 4.08 2.75 -22.40
C ALA A 447 5.55 2.94 -21.98
N VAL A 448 6.00 2.25 -20.91
CA VAL A 448 7.37 2.40 -20.39
C VAL A 448 8.38 1.75 -21.33
N ALA A 449 9.41 2.51 -21.70
CA ALA A 449 10.54 2.05 -22.51
C ALA A 449 11.76 1.67 -21.65
N PRO A 450 12.70 0.83 -22.15
CA PRO A 450 13.95 0.49 -21.46
C PRO A 450 14.74 1.70 -20.97
N ALA A 451 14.81 2.76 -21.78
CA ALA A 451 15.50 4.01 -21.42
C ALA A 451 14.85 4.72 -20.22
N ASP A 452 13.52 4.61 -20.03
CA ASP A 452 12.84 5.19 -18.88
C ASP A 452 13.20 4.46 -17.60
N VAL A 453 13.32 3.13 -17.64
CA VAL A 453 13.74 2.30 -16.49
C VAL A 453 15.15 2.69 -16.07
N GLN A 454 16.08 2.82 -17.02
CA GLN A 454 17.45 3.24 -16.74
C GLN A 454 17.49 4.67 -16.16
N ARG A 455 16.78 5.60 -16.76
CA ARG A 455 16.69 7.00 -16.31
C ARG A 455 16.20 7.13 -14.87
N VAL A 456 15.14 6.41 -14.48
CA VAL A 456 14.64 6.47 -13.10
C VAL A 456 15.57 5.77 -12.12
N ALA A 457 16.24 4.70 -12.51
CA ALA A 457 17.26 4.07 -11.68
C ALA A 457 18.42 5.05 -11.38
N GLN A 458 18.91 5.77 -12.39
CA GLN A 458 19.93 6.81 -12.24
C GLN A 458 19.47 7.99 -11.37
N LYS A 459 18.21 8.41 -11.54
CA LYS A 459 17.66 9.57 -10.84
C LYS A 459 17.38 9.30 -9.37
N TYR A 460 16.83 8.14 -9.03
CA TYR A 460 16.24 7.87 -7.73
C TYR A 460 16.99 6.82 -6.90
N MET A 461 17.53 5.76 -7.48
CA MET A 461 18.20 4.67 -6.74
C MET A 461 19.61 5.07 -6.28
N ARG A 462 19.71 6.13 -5.49
CA ARG A 462 20.98 6.69 -5.01
C ARG A 462 20.80 7.29 -3.61
N ASN A 463 21.94 7.65 -2.98
CA ASN A 463 21.94 8.30 -1.66
C ASN A 463 21.15 7.49 -0.63
N ILE A 464 21.44 6.19 -0.55
CA ILE A 464 20.66 5.25 0.25
C ILE A 464 20.97 5.45 1.73
N ARG A 465 19.92 5.58 2.53
CA ARG A 465 20.01 5.61 4.00
C ARG A 465 19.81 4.23 4.55
N PHE A 466 20.91 3.59 4.95
CA PHE A 466 20.90 2.28 5.57
C PHE A 466 20.74 2.36 7.08
N VAL A 467 20.03 1.39 7.62
CA VAL A 467 19.96 1.08 9.04
C VAL A 467 20.27 -0.39 9.21
N VAL A 468 21.09 -0.71 10.19
CA VAL A 468 21.47 -2.08 10.55
C VAL A 468 21.12 -2.32 12.01
N LEU A 469 20.40 -3.40 12.27
CA LEU A 469 20.17 -3.92 13.60
C LEU A 469 20.95 -5.24 13.75
N GLY A 470 21.98 -5.24 14.57
CA GLY A 470 22.87 -6.40 14.73
C GLY A 470 24.20 -6.06 15.38
N ASN A 471 25.30 -6.68 14.90
CA ASN A 471 26.63 -6.49 15.45
C ASN A 471 27.40 -5.37 14.72
N PRO A 472 27.70 -4.22 15.38
CA PRO A 472 28.45 -3.14 14.76
C PRO A 472 29.84 -3.55 14.26
N GLY A 473 30.51 -4.49 14.93
CA GLY A 473 31.83 -4.98 14.54
C GLY A 473 31.84 -5.79 13.23
N SER A 474 30.67 -6.19 12.71
CA SER A 474 30.52 -6.90 11.44
C SER A 474 30.15 -6.00 10.26
N VAL A 475 30.00 -4.68 10.47
CA VAL A 475 29.56 -3.70 9.45
C VAL A 475 30.73 -2.86 8.99
N ASP A 476 31.05 -2.94 7.69
CA ASP A 476 31.98 -2.04 7.04
C ASP A 476 31.24 -0.86 6.42
N ASN A 477 31.30 0.29 7.06
CA ASN A 477 30.60 1.50 6.62
C ASN A 477 30.92 1.90 5.16
N ASN A 478 32.11 1.60 4.63
CA ASN A 478 32.48 1.92 3.25
C ASN A 478 31.61 1.18 2.23
N VAL A 479 31.19 -0.05 2.55
CA VAL A 479 30.28 -0.82 1.67
C VAL A 479 28.91 -0.15 1.57
N PHE A 480 28.38 0.31 2.70
CA PHE A 480 27.02 0.90 2.78
C PHE A 480 26.97 2.34 2.25
N THR A 481 28.08 3.04 2.27
CA THR A 481 28.18 4.44 1.80
C THR A 481 28.77 4.56 0.41
N ALA A 482 29.14 3.45 -0.24
CA ALA A 482 29.63 3.43 -1.60
C ALA A 482 28.62 4.09 -2.56
N ALA A 483 29.13 4.89 -3.49
CA ALA A 483 28.28 5.45 -4.54
C ALA A 483 27.79 4.32 -5.45
N THR A 484 26.51 4.37 -5.83
CA THR A 484 25.92 3.41 -6.77
C THR A 484 26.32 3.68 -8.23
N SER A 485 26.94 4.83 -8.50
CA SER A 485 27.35 5.31 -9.83
C SER A 485 28.79 5.80 -9.79
N ASP A 486 29.73 4.92 -9.98
CA ASP A 486 31.09 5.22 -10.49
C ASP A 486 31.44 4.28 -11.63
#